data_c90b443f58783b6fc395cf7a81596568
#
_entry.id   c90b443f58783b6fc395cf7a81596568
#
_cell.length_a   1.000
_cell.length_b   1.000
_cell.length_c   1.000
_cell.angle_alpha   90.00
_cell.angle_beta   90.00
_cell.angle_gamma   90.00
#
_symmetry.space_group_name_H-M   'P 1'
#
loop_
_entity.id
_entity.type
_entity.pdbx_description
1 polymer ?
#
loop_
_entity_poly.entity_id
_entity_poly.type
_entity_poly.pdbx_seq_one_letter_code
_entity_poly.pdbx_strand_id
1 'polypeptide(L)'
;MKKIYFMILANLFIFTSFAEGSRGRIVEKFLTVSKKNPHYFADSNGKTFIPIGLNLCFYRPDVPKKVHDEAVTFGKFREWFDKLSANGGNYARLWLGNSFFDVMPEEPGVFSQRNLERIKTVVRYAEERNIKLKITLEQFRTPLYVKNGKGFQSAGFQAPVYSRYAKTMKEWCQSKECRRLYLAKAKFIADAIGNSPAVVAVDLWNEIDAIGPTHDYVGEWSDYMLKELRKIFPRQMLLQNLGSHCNIYSYADYYYLSNVPRSEYHQIHRYLDPGAEMAICQAPIDILCADSIREIRQFDHSKPIILAETGGVKANHTGPSVHYDADKEGAILHDVLFAPFFAGSAGTGQIWHWDSYVERWDLWWHFKRFAEAIKGIDPVKEQFKPGLMENRTCRIYVLHGKTHDLYWLRDKSNTWENEFVKKQKPGMVGGFYLPLWAIGEVDAYFPWENRHVKPEIKDDFFCKVPEFRRSLVLRIKHNGQSRYLGHISSVEKLKSKGK
;
A
#
# COMPACT_ATOMS: atom_id res chain seq x y z
N MET A 1 8.39 -81.18 -38.78
CA MET A 1 9.01 -80.90 -37.48
C MET A 1 9.76 -79.58 -37.61
N LYS A 2 9.13 -78.50 -37.19
CA LYS A 2 9.67 -77.11 -37.22
C LYS A 2 9.95 -76.71 -35.80
N LYS A 3 11.22 -76.46 -35.47
CA LYS A 3 11.65 -75.89 -34.18
C LYS A 3 11.41 -74.38 -34.18
N ILE A 4 10.64 -73.89 -33.22
CA ILE A 4 10.42 -72.47 -32.97
C ILE A 4 11.44 -72.09 -31.89
N TYR A 5 12.31 -71.13 -32.23
CA TYR A 5 13.22 -70.45 -31.25
C TYR A 5 12.48 -69.29 -30.64
N PHE A 6 12.36 -69.27 -29.30
CA PHE A 6 11.93 -68.15 -28.51
C PHE A 6 13.16 -67.27 -28.22
N MET A 7 13.14 -66.02 -28.71
CA MET A 7 14.13 -65.01 -28.35
C MET A 7 13.61 -64.29 -27.14
N ILE A 8 14.28 -64.40 -25.98
CA ILE A 8 14.05 -63.60 -24.78
C ILE A 8 14.84 -62.32 -24.94
N LEU A 9 14.13 -61.18 -25.10
CA LEU A 9 14.69 -59.84 -24.99
C LEU A 9 14.77 -59.44 -23.49
N ALA A 10 16.02 -59.44 -22.97
CA ALA A 10 16.30 -58.88 -21.65
C ALA A 10 16.33 -57.34 -21.75
N ASN A 11 15.34 -56.67 -21.20
CA ASN A 11 15.36 -55.24 -21.03
C ASN A 11 16.31 -54.89 -19.87
N LEU A 12 17.46 -54.32 -20.22
CA LEU A 12 18.39 -53.71 -19.27
C LEU A 12 17.80 -52.36 -18.79
N PHE A 13 17.22 -52.33 -17.58
CA PHE A 13 16.92 -51.09 -16.91
C PHE A 13 18.22 -50.47 -16.39
N ILE A 14 18.70 -49.44 -17.07
CA ILE A 14 19.77 -48.60 -16.57
C ILE A 14 19.13 -47.65 -15.52
N PHE A 15 19.34 -47.95 -14.25
CA PHE A 15 19.10 -47.02 -13.17
C PHE A 15 20.17 -45.94 -13.25
N THR A 16 19.86 -44.80 -13.89
CA THR A 16 20.60 -43.57 -13.67
C THR A 16 20.21 -43.02 -12.29
N SER A 17 21.10 -43.21 -11.33
CA SER A 17 21.04 -42.49 -10.06
C SER A 17 21.19 -41.02 -10.35
N PHE A 18 20.08 -40.29 -10.37
CA PHE A 18 20.13 -38.85 -10.25
C PHE A 18 20.68 -38.53 -8.86
N ALA A 19 21.89 -38.02 -8.82
CA ALA A 19 22.44 -37.39 -7.63
C ALA A 19 21.42 -36.33 -7.17
N GLU A 20 20.88 -36.52 -5.98
CA GLU A 20 20.20 -35.46 -5.25
C GLU A 20 21.20 -34.33 -5.00
N GLY A 21 21.32 -33.44 -6.01
CA GLY A 21 21.92 -32.13 -5.78
C GLY A 21 21.16 -31.50 -4.67
N SER A 22 21.87 -31.15 -3.59
CA SER A 22 21.37 -30.40 -2.46
C SER A 22 20.56 -29.20 -2.98
N ARG A 23 19.25 -29.38 -3.11
CA ARG A 23 18.30 -28.24 -3.19
C ARG A 23 18.45 -27.52 -1.87
N GLY A 24 19.31 -26.50 -1.83
CA GLY A 24 19.36 -25.57 -0.73
C GLY A 24 17.92 -25.19 -0.45
N ARG A 25 17.43 -25.46 0.76
CA ARG A 25 16.11 -24.99 1.23
C ARG A 25 16.04 -23.53 0.84
N ILE A 26 15.19 -23.19 -0.15
CA ILE A 26 14.79 -21.82 -0.40
C ILE A 26 14.08 -21.41 0.89
N VAL A 27 14.78 -20.69 1.75
CA VAL A 27 14.19 -20.12 2.96
C VAL A 27 13.11 -19.18 2.47
N GLU A 28 11.86 -19.59 2.62
CA GLU A 28 10.71 -18.79 2.23
C GLU A 28 10.81 -17.42 2.91
N LYS A 29 10.85 -16.35 2.10
CA LYS A 29 11.11 -15.00 2.57
C LYS A 29 9.79 -14.34 2.96
N PHE A 30 9.33 -14.59 4.18
CA PHE A 30 8.24 -13.84 4.76
C PHE A 30 8.70 -12.43 5.13
N LEU A 31 7.80 -11.47 4.97
CA LEU A 31 8.05 -10.09 5.38
C LEU A 31 7.62 -9.87 6.83
N THR A 32 8.39 -9.05 7.51
CA THR A 32 8.12 -8.59 8.88
C THR A 32 8.47 -7.11 8.99
N VAL A 33 8.10 -6.49 10.10
CA VAL A 33 8.68 -5.20 10.50
C VAL A 33 10.17 -5.38 10.71
N SER A 34 10.98 -4.49 10.14
CA SER A 34 12.43 -4.57 10.24
C SER A 34 12.93 -4.38 11.66
N LYS A 35 13.70 -5.33 12.17
CA LYS A 35 14.35 -5.22 13.49
C LYS A 35 15.41 -4.12 13.56
N LYS A 36 15.98 -3.70 12.42
CA LYS A 36 17.03 -2.67 12.35
C LYS A 36 16.46 -1.26 12.24
N ASN A 37 15.28 -1.13 11.66
CA ASN A 37 14.55 0.13 11.58
C ASN A 37 13.04 -0.16 11.55
N PRO A 38 12.33 0.04 12.66
CA PRO A 38 10.93 -0.36 12.80
C PRO A 38 9.97 0.46 11.94
N HIS A 39 10.44 1.46 11.22
CA HIS A 39 9.61 2.24 10.29
C HIS A 39 9.45 1.57 8.92
N TYR A 40 10.15 0.46 8.66
CA TYR A 40 10.16 -0.22 7.38
C TYR A 40 9.98 -1.73 7.50
N PHE A 41 9.81 -2.39 6.37
CA PHE A 41 9.70 -3.85 6.30
C PHE A 41 11.00 -4.48 5.82
N ALA A 42 11.21 -5.72 6.22
CA ALA A 42 12.31 -6.55 5.74
C ALA A 42 11.89 -8.02 5.62
N ASP A 43 12.57 -8.76 4.74
CA ASP A 43 12.42 -10.21 4.67
C ASP A 43 13.17 -10.91 5.82
N SER A 44 13.00 -12.22 5.95
CA SER A 44 13.66 -13.04 6.99
C SER A 44 15.19 -12.98 6.98
N ASN A 45 15.82 -12.53 5.88
CA ASN A 45 17.27 -12.32 5.76
C ASN A 45 17.66 -10.86 6.10
N GLY A 46 16.71 -10.02 6.47
CA GLY A 46 16.94 -8.61 6.77
C GLY A 46 17.10 -7.72 5.54
N LYS A 47 16.75 -8.22 4.33
CA LYS A 47 16.71 -7.40 3.11
C LYS A 47 15.46 -6.52 3.15
N THR A 48 15.65 -5.23 2.99
CA THR A 48 14.57 -4.24 2.98
C THR A 48 13.56 -4.52 1.87
N PHE A 49 12.27 -4.38 2.21
CA PHE A 49 11.17 -4.42 1.27
C PHE A 49 10.42 -3.08 1.33
N ILE A 50 10.29 -2.42 0.19
CA ILE A 50 9.51 -1.20 0.03
C ILE A 50 8.26 -1.58 -0.77
N PRO A 51 7.04 -1.54 -0.17
CA PRO A 51 5.81 -1.77 -0.91
C PRO A 51 5.61 -0.70 -2.00
N ILE A 52 5.60 -1.13 -3.25
CA ILE A 52 5.29 -0.32 -4.42
C ILE A 52 4.07 -0.94 -5.08
N GLY A 53 2.91 -0.31 -4.93
CA GLY A 53 1.70 -0.97 -5.42
C GLY A 53 0.43 -0.17 -5.22
N LEU A 54 -0.68 -0.89 -5.33
CA LEU A 54 -2.03 -0.30 -5.28
C LEU A 54 -3.05 -1.32 -4.76
N ASN A 55 -4.28 -0.86 -4.59
CA ASN A 55 -5.40 -1.73 -4.34
C ASN A 55 -5.77 -2.49 -5.64
N LEU A 56 -5.90 -3.82 -5.55
CA LEU A 56 -6.43 -4.71 -6.59
C LEU A 56 -7.43 -5.66 -5.93
N CYS A 57 -8.40 -5.06 -5.22
CA CYS A 57 -9.18 -5.76 -4.22
C CYS A 57 -10.15 -6.79 -4.78
N PHE A 58 -10.71 -6.53 -5.96
CA PHE A 58 -11.68 -7.38 -6.64
C PHE A 58 -11.89 -6.92 -8.08
N TYR A 59 -12.44 -7.78 -8.91
CA TYR A 59 -12.94 -7.40 -10.25
C TYR A 59 -14.42 -7.01 -10.16
N ARG A 60 -14.77 -5.88 -10.76
CA ARG A 60 -16.16 -5.43 -10.92
C ARG A 60 -16.62 -5.76 -12.36
N PRO A 61 -17.46 -6.77 -12.54
CA PRO A 61 -17.99 -7.02 -13.89
C PRO A 61 -18.97 -5.91 -14.29
N ASP A 62 -18.89 -5.48 -15.54
CA ASP A 62 -19.77 -4.47 -16.15
C ASP A 62 -21.18 -4.99 -16.47
N VAL A 63 -21.58 -6.09 -15.84
CA VAL A 63 -22.88 -6.72 -16.10
C VAL A 63 -23.87 -6.46 -14.96
N PRO A 64 -25.14 -6.18 -15.28
CA PRO A 64 -26.15 -5.75 -14.30
C PRO A 64 -26.40 -6.76 -13.16
N LYS A 65 -26.17 -8.04 -13.36
CA LYS A 65 -26.42 -9.11 -12.39
C LYS A 65 -25.19 -9.55 -11.59
N LYS A 66 -24.04 -8.85 -11.71
CA LYS A 66 -22.80 -9.15 -10.98
C LYS A 66 -22.39 -10.64 -11.03
N VAL A 67 -22.63 -11.29 -12.16
CA VAL A 67 -22.20 -12.66 -12.36
C VAL A 67 -20.70 -12.65 -12.65
N HIS A 68 -19.91 -13.19 -11.71
CA HIS A 68 -18.48 -13.34 -11.90
C HIS A 68 -18.20 -14.55 -12.80
N ASP A 69 -17.85 -14.28 -14.05
CA ASP A 69 -17.19 -15.29 -14.88
C ASP A 69 -15.79 -15.52 -14.32
N GLU A 70 -15.48 -16.78 -13.99
CA GLU A 70 -14.19 -17.13 -13.40
C GLU A 70 -13.01 -16.88 -14.35
N ALA A 71 -13.17 -17.23 -15.62
CA ALA A 71 -12.10 -17.08 -16.61
C ALA A 71 -11.78 -15.60 -16.84
N VAL A 72 -12.81 -14.75 -16.95
CA VAL A 72 -12.65 -13.30 -17.08
C VAL A 72 -12.02 -12.70 -15.83
N THR A 73 -12.51 -13.07 -14.64
CA THR A 73 -11.97 -12.56 -13.37
C THR A 73 -10.50 -12.95 -13.18
N PHE A 74 -10.14 -14.20 -13.43
CA PHE A 74 -8.75 -14.66 -13.36
C PHE A 74 -7.88 -13.99 -14.43
N GLY A 75 -8.41 -13.78 -15.63
CA GLY A 75 -7.73 -13.04 -16.68
C GLY A 75 -7.37 -11.62 -16.26
N LYS A 76 -8.31 -10.93 -15.59
CA LYS A 76 -8.07 -9.58 -15.05
C LYS A 76 -7.01 -9.54 -13.96
N PHE A 77 -7.06 -10.42 -12.97
CA PHE A 77 -6.00 -10.48 -11.94
C PHE A 77 -4.63 -10.76 -12.54
N ARG A 78 -4.56 -11.66 -13.52
CA ARG A 78 -3.30 -11.96 -14.23
C ARG A 78 -2.78 -10.74 -14.96
N GLU A 79 -3.64 -10.04 -15.74
CA GLU A 79 -3.29 -8.82 -16.46
C GLU A 79 -2.78 -7.72 -15.52
N TRP A 80 -3.48 -7.47 -14.42
CA TRP A 80 -3.09 -6.44 -13.45
C TRP A 80 -1.74 -6.76 -12.79
N PHE A 81 -1.52 -8.01 -12.40
CA PHE A 81 -0.25 -8.42 -11.81
C PHE A 81 0.89 -8.40 -12.83
N ASP A 82 0.65 -8.75 -14.09
CA ASP A 82 1.63 -8.63 -15.17
C ASP A 82 2.03 -7.16 -15.38
N LYS A 83 1.07 -6.26 -15.52
CA LYS A 83 1.31 -4.83 -15.70
C LYS A 83 2.03 -4.21 -14.50
N LEU A 84 1.60 -4.53 -13.29
CA LEU A 84 2.21 -4.03 -12.06
C LEU A 84 3.67 -4.50 -11.95
N SER A 85 3.93 -5.78 -12.10
CA SER A 85 5.27 -6.37 -12.01
C SER A 85 6.21 -5.84 -13.11
N ALA A 86 5.75 -5.76 -14.36
CA ALA A 86 6.51 -5.22 -15.48
C ALA A 86 6.92 -3.74 -15.28
N ASN A 87 6.18 -3.03 -14.44
CA ASN A 87 6.45 -1.65 -14.08
C ASN A 87 7.09 -1.49 -12.68
N GLY A 88 7.73 -2.52 -12.15
CA GLY A 88 8.48 -2.44 -10.90
C GLY A 88 7.62 -2.40 -9.63
N GLY A 89 6.30 -2.58 -9.76
CA GLY A 89 5.43 -2.79 -8.62
C GLY A 89 5.58 -4.19 -8.04
N ASN A 90 5.37 -4.32 -6.74
CA ASN A 90 5.65 -5.54 -5.99
C ASN A 90 4.64 -5.83 -4.87
N TYR A 91 3.58 -5.05 -4.77
CA TYR A 91 2.63 -5.12 -3.68
C TYR A 91 1.20 -4.83 -4.14
N ALA A 92 0.24 -5.61 -3.66
CA ALA A 92 -1.18 -5.38 -3.89
C ALA A 92 -2.01 -5.77 -2.67
N ARG A 93 -3.22 -5.23 -2.59
CA ARG A 93 -4.21 -5.60 -1.59
C ARG A 93 -5.34 -6.40 -2.24
N LEU A 94 -5.81 -7.46 -1.56
CA LEU A 94 -6.89 -8.34 -2.00
C LEU A 94 -7.96 -8.45 -0.92
N TRP A 95 -9.24 -8.27 -1.25
CA TRP A 95 -10.36 -8.46 -0.34
C TRP A 95 -10.98 -9.83 -0.48
N LEU A 96 -11.05 -10.59 0.60
CA LEU A 96 -11.60 -11.95 0.61
C LEU A 96 -13.09 -12.00 0.99
N GLY A 97 -13.66 -10.90 1.48
CA GLY A 97 -15.06 -10.82 1.87
C GLY A 97 -16.05 -10.52 0.74
N ASN A 98 -15.61 -10.44 -0.53
CA ASN A 98 -16.50 -10.22 -1.66
C ASN A 98 -17.12 -11.53 -2.19
N SER A 99 -18.17 -11.44 -3.01
CA SER A 99 -18.93 -12.59 -3.50
C SER A 99 -18.10 -13.62 -4.29
N PHE A 100 -16.99 -13.21 -4.90
CA PHE A 100 -16.11 -14.11 -5.66
C PHE A 100 -15.18 -14.94 -4.76
N PHE A 101 -14.75 -14.35 -3.63
CA PHE A 101 -13.75 -14.96 -2.75
C PHE A 101 -14.30 -15.42 -1.39
N ASP A 102 -15.48 -14.92 -0.94
CA ASP A 102 -15.96 -15.26 0.39
C ASP A 102 -16.17 -16.76 0.58
N VAL A 103 -15.37 -17.35 1.46
CA VAL A 103 -15.44 -18.78 1.75
C VAL A 103 -16.56 -19.19 2.68
N MET A 104 -17.29 -18.22 3.29
CA MET A 104 -18.47 -18.49 4.14
C MET A 104 -19.64 -17.60 3.71
N PRO A 105 -20.17 -17.78 2.49
CA PRO A 105 -21.10 -16.82 1.88
C PRO A 105 -22.54 -16.91 2.41
N GLU A 106 -23.01 -18.06 2.83
CA GLU A 106 -24.44 -18.32 3.09
C GLU A 106 -24.74 -18.74 4.53
N GLU A 107 -24.10 -19.80 5.00
CA GLU A 107 -24.35 -20.35 6.32
C GLU A 107 -23.13 -20.33 7.24
N PRO A 108 -23.34 -20.06 8.56
CA PRO A 108 -22.26 -20.01 9.52
C PRO A 108 -21.58 -21.38 9.65
N GLY A 109 -20.26 -21.41 9.42
CA GLY A 109 -19.45 -22.63 9.53
C GLY A 109 -19.51 -23.57 8.32
N VAL A 110 -20.26 -23.21 7.27
CA VAL A 110 -20.26 -23.93 5.98
C VAL A 110 -19.33 -23.20 5.02
N PHE A 111 -18.28 -23.90 4.58
CA PHE A 111 -17.20 -23.28 3.79
C PHE A 111 -17.26 -23.69 2.31
N SER A 112 -17.12 -22.72 1.44
CA SER A 112 -17.07 -22.90 -0.02
C SER A 112 -15.66 -23.29 -0.47
N GLN A 113 -15.48 -24.55 -0.83
CA GLN A 113 -14.23 -25.04 -1.45
C GLN A 113 -13.95 -24.35 -2.78
N ARG A 114 -15.00 -24.05 -3.57
CA ARG A 114 -14.85 -23.33 -4.84
C ARG A 114 -14.23 -21.95 -4.65
N ASN A 115 -14.70 -21.19 -3.66
CA ASN A 115 -14.17 -19.85 -3.41
C ASN A 115 -12.74 -19.92 -2.83
N LEU A 116 -12.42 -20.97 -2.05
CA LEU A 116 -11.05 -21.22 -1.61
C LEU A 116 -10.09 -21.48 -2.78
N GLU A 117 -10.50 -22.28 -3.77
CA GLU A 117 -9.68 -22.53 -4.98
C GLU A 117 -9.48 -21.24 -5.80
N ARG A 118 -10.46 -20.33 -5.83
CA ARG A 118 -10.33 -19.01 -6.45
C ARG A 118 -9.26 -18.17 -5.75
N ILE A 119 -9.25 -18.15 -4.41
CA ILE A 119 -8.23 -17.46 -3.63
C ILE A 119 -6.85 -18.04 -3.92
N LYS A 120 -6.69 -19.36 -3.87
CA LYS A 120 -5.42 -20.05 -4.19
C LYS A 120 -4.90 -19.71 -5.57
N THR A 121 -5.79 -19.64 -6.55
CA THR A 121 -5.42 -19.31 -7.95
C THR A 121 -4.86 -17.89 -8.06
N VAL A 122 -5.50 -16.90 -7.43
CA VAL A 122 -5.03 -15.51 -7.48
C VAL A 122 -3.74 -15.34 -6.66
N VAL A 123 -3.60 -16.01 -5.52
CA VAL A 123 -2.36 -15.99 -4.72
C VAL A 123 -1.19 -16.58 -5.52
N ARG A 124 -1.41 -17.69 -6.22
CA ARG A 124 -0.38 -18.27 -7.11
C ARG A 124 0.04 -17.30 -8.22
N TYR A 125 -0.89 -16.57 -8.84
CA TYR A 125 -0.54 -15.55 -9.85
C TYR A 125 0.36 -14.45 -9.27
N ALA A 126 0.11 -14.04 -8.03
CA ALA A 126 0.96 -13.08 -7.34
C ALA A 126 2.37 -13.66 -7.05
N GLU A 127 2.47 -14.93 -6.60
CA GLU A 127 3.74 -15.61 -6.39
C GLU A 127 4.59 -15.66 -7.66
N GLU A 128 4.00 -16.10 -8.77
CA GLU A 128 4.66 -16.18 -10.08
C GLU A 128 5.28 -14.87 -10.53
N ARG A 129 4.78 -13.73 -10.01
CA ARG A 129 5.19 -12.35 -10.36
C ARG A 129 5.93 -11.63 -9.26
N ASN A 130 6.27 -12.33 -8.16
CA ASN A 130 6.89 -11.74 -6.97
C ASN A 130 6.10 -10.58 -6.34
N ILE A 131 4.78 -10.58 -6.50
CA ILE A 131 3.89 -9.61 -5.88
C ILE A 131 3.54 -10.08 -4.46
N LYS A 132 3.70 -9.21 -3.49
CA LYS A 132 3.29 -9.43 -2.11
C LYS A 132 1.86 -8.96 -1.90
N LEU A 133 1.08 -9.76 -1.20
CA LEU A 133 -0.34 -9.52 -0.96
C LEU A 133 -0.60 -9.19 0.50
N LYS A 134 -1.31 -8.11 0.73
CA LYS A 134 -2.11 -7.91 1.94
C LYS A 134 -3.51 -8.45 1.67
N ILE A 135 -3.94 -9.46 2.41
CA ILE A 135 -5.31 -9.96 2.33
C ILE A 135 -6.17 -9.32 3.43
N THR A 136 -7.37 -8.92 3.07
CA THR A 136 -8.38 -8.42 4.03
C THR A 136 -9.47 -9.46 4.15
N LEU A 137 -9.68 -9.99 5.36
CA LEU A 137 -10.58 -11.13 5.60
C LEU A 137 -12.05 -10.75 5.45
N GLU A 138 -12.42 -9.54 5.87
CA GLU A 138 -13.77 -8.99 5.74
C GLU A 138 -13.74 -7.54 5.21
N GLN A 139 -14.87 -7.12 4.69
CA GLN A 139 -15.04 -5.78 4.14
C GLN A 139 -16.39 -5.20 4.58
N PHE A 140 -16.76 -4.04 4.01
CA PHE A 140 -18.05 -3.37 4.13
C PHE A 140 -19.26 -4.26 3.88
N ARG A 141 -19.40 -5.34 4.56
CA ARG A 141 -20.65 -6.06 4.57
C ARG A 141 -21.20 -6.06 5.98
N THR A 142 -22.48 -5.86 6.08
CA THR A 142 -23.16 -6.00 7.34
C THR A 142 -23.21 -7.48 7.68
N PRO A 143 -22.51 -7.97 8.71
CA PRO A 143 -22.55 -9.36 9.09
C PRO A 143 -23.90 -9.76 9.69
N LEU A 144 -24.77 -8.77 9.90
CA LEU A 144 -26.08 -8.88 10.51
C LEU A 144 -27.16 -8.45 9.53
N TYR A 145 -28.32 -9.09 9.58
CA TYR A 145 -29.49 -8.65 8.84
C TYR A 145 -30.05 -7.36 9.46
N VAL A 146 -30.12 -6.29 8.67
CA VAL A 146 -30.74 -5.03 9.09
C VAL A 146 -32.09 -4.89 8.42
N LYS A 147 -33.16 -5.02 9.19
CA LYS A 147 -34.52 -4.78 8.73
C LYS A 147 -34.69 -3.28 8.42
N ASN A 148 -35.21 -2.95 7.24
CA ASN A 148 -35.56 -1.59 6.79
C ASN A 148 -34.42 -0.70 6.25
N GLY A 149 -33.36 -1.23 5.66
CA GLY A 149 -32.47 -0.45 4.81
C GLY A 149 -31.64 0.66 5.48
N LYS A 150 -31.67 0.77 6.80
CA LYS A 150 -30.86 1.71 7.58
C LYS A 150 -29.69 1.00 8.22
N GLY A 151 -28.88 0.38 7.43
CA GLY A 151 -27.58 -0.14 7.78
C GLY A 151 -26.65 0.19 6.64
N PHE A 152 -25.35 0.25 6.87
CA PHE A 152 -24.39 0.41 5.80
C PHE A 152 -24.58 -0.72 4.80
N GLN A 153 -25.23 -0.43 3.69
CA GLN A 153 -25.27 -1.32 2.55
C GLN A 153 -23.93 -1.17 1.84
N SER A 154 -23.01 -2.06 2.13
CA SER A 154 -21.87 -2.18 1.26
C SER A 154 -22.33 -2.67 -0.09
N ALA A 155 -21.83 -2.03 -1.13
CA ALA A 155 -21.95 -2.32 -2.53
C ALA A 155 -22.40 -3.75 -2.92
N GLY A 156 -23.62 -4.12 -2.58
CA GLY A 156 -24.35 -5.26 -3.14
C GLY A 156 -24.01 -6.66 -2.60
N PHE A 157 -23.27 -6.79 -1.51
CA PHE A 157 -23.03 -8.08 -0.89
C PHE A 157 -23.55 -8.11 0.55
N GLN A 158 -24.68 -8.74 0.76
CA GLN A 158 -25.25 -9.00 2.08
C GLN A 158 -25.13 -10.49 2.39
N ALA A 159 -24.43 -10.85 3.44
CA ALA A 159 -24.44 -12.19 3.96
C ALA A 159 -24.68 -12.11 5.48
N PRO A 160 -25.94 -12.17 5.91
CA PRO A 160 -26.31 -12.06 7.32
C PRO A 160 -26.02 -13.35 8.10
N VAL A 161 -24.88 -13.98 7.81
CA VAL A 161 -24.48 -15.28 8.37
C VAL A 161 -24.45 -15.31 9.89
N TYR A 162 -24.24 -14.17 10.51
CA TYR A 162 -24.15 -14.06 11.97
C TYR A 162 -25.46 -13.65 12.66
N SER A 163 -26.55 -13.36 11.92
CA SER A 163 -27.79 -12.79 12.47
C SER A 163 -28.48 -13.66 13.51
N ARG A 164 -28.22 -14.98 13.51
CA ARG A 164 -28.73 -15.89 14.57
C ARG A 164 -27.98 -15.77 15.89
N TYR A 165 -26.75 -15.18 15.89
CA TYR A 165 -25.88 -15.13 17.06
C TYR A 165 -25.72 -13.74 17.64
N ALA A 166 -26.06 -12.69 16.88
CA ALA A 166 -26.01 -11.30 17.31
C ALA A 166 -27.03 -10.45 16.56
N LYS A 167 -27.54 -9.41 17.22
CA LYS A 167 -28.53 -8.46 16.67
C LYS A 167 -27.91 -7.09 16.42
N THR A 168 -26.79 -6.79 17.07
CA THR A 168 -26.06 -5.53 16.96
C THR A 168 -24.58 -5.79 16.71
N MET A 169 -23.85 -4.81 16.18
CA MET A 169 -22.40 -4.93 16.00
C MET A 169 -21.68 -5.07 17.34
N LYS A 170 -22.15 -4.42 18.39
CA LYS A 170 -21.63 -4.62 19.74
C LYS A 170 -21.75 -6.07 20.18
N GLU A 171 -22.95 -6.67 20.08
CA GLU A 171 -23.16 -8.07 20.39
C GLU A 171 -22.27 -8.98 19.52
N TRP A 172 -22.13 -8.67 18.23
CA TRP A 172 -21.27 -9.44 17.33
C TRP A 172 -19.80 -9.42 17.79
N CYS A 173 -19.27 -8.24 18.10
CA CYS A 173 -17.89 -8.11 18.60
C CYS A 173 -17.69 -8.85 19.93
N GLN A 174 -18.69 -8.93 20.79
CA GLN A 174 -18.63 -9.58 22.11
C GLN A 174 -18.99 -11.06 22.08
N SER A 175 -19.74 -11.54 21.08
CA SER A 175 -20.20 -12.91 20.96
C SER A 175 -19.05 -13.90 20.78
N LYS A 176 -18.95 -14.86 21.71
CA LYS A 176 -17.97 -15.97 21.61
C LYS A 176 -18.18 -16.78 20.33
N GLU A 177 -19.43 -16.99 19.91
CA GLU A 177 -19.75 -17.77 18.72
C GLU A 177 -19.40 -17.02 17.44
N CYS A 178 -19.68 -15.71 17.35
CA CYS A 178 -19.26 -14.91 16.19
C CYS A 178 -17.72 -14.88 16.05
N ARG A 179 -17.00 -14.70 17.16
CA ARG A 179 -15.54 -14.79 17.18
C ARG A 179 -15.03 -16.15 16.73
N ARG A 180 -15.63 -17.25 17.23
CA ARG A 180 -15.26 -18.63 16.87
C ARG A 180 -15.47 -18.87 15.37
N LEU A 181 -16.61 -18.47 14.82
CA LEU A 181 -16.92 -18.62 13.39
C LEU A 181 -15.98 -17.80 12.50
N TYR A 182 -15.68 -16.57 12.90
CA TYR A 182 -14.71 -15.74 12.20
C TYR A 182 -13.33 -16.39 12.17
N LEU A 183 -12.85 -16.90 13.30
CA LEU A 183 -11.55 -17.59 13.40
C LEU A 183 -11.55 -18.92 12.62
N ALA A 184 -12.66 -19.64 12.58
CA ALA A 184 -12.79 -20.85 11.76
C ALA A 184 -12.68 -20.51 10.26
N LYS A 185 -13.33 -19.42 9.80
CA LYS A 185 -13.17 -18.89 8.45
C LYS A 185 -11.71 -18.54 8.15
N ALA A 186 -11.07 -17.80 9.06
CA ALA A 186 -9.67 -17.40 8.92
C ALA A 186 -8.74 -18.62 8.86
N LYS A 187 -8.99 -19.64 9.68
CA LYS A 187 -8.22 -20.89 9.65
C LYS A 187 -8.38 -21.65 8.35
N PHE A 188 -9.60 -21.76 7.83
CA PHE A 188 -9.87 -22.41 6.55
C PHE A 188 -9.09 -21.75 5.40
N ILE A 189 -8.99 -20.41 5.40
CA ILE A 189 -8.17 -19.66 4.45
C ILE A 189 -6.68 -19.92 4.70
N ALA A 190 -6.22 -19.84 5.95
CA ALA A 190 -4.82 -20.00 6.31
C ALA A 190 -4.26 -21.38 5.97
N ASP A 191 -5.06 -22.43 6.15
CA ASP A 191 -4.66 -23.80 5.80
C ASP A 191 -4.34 -23.94 4.30
N ALA A 192 -4.96 -23.12 3.46
CA ALA A 192 -4.75 -23.12 2.01
C ALA A 192 -3.62 -22.21 1.53
N ILE A 193 -3.51 -21.02 2.10
CA ILE A 193 -2.59 -19.99 1.58
C ILE A 193 -1.63 -19.40 2.63
N GLY A 194 -1.73 -19.78 3.89
CA GLY A 194 -0.87 -19.25 4.97
C GLY A 194 0.61 -19.63 4.85
N ASN A 195 0.96 -20.59 4.01
CA ASN A 195 2.33 -20.95 3.70
C ASN A 195 2.89 -20.22 2.46
N SER A 196 2.05 -19.49 1.73
CA SER A 196 2.48 -18.72 0.58
C SER A 196 3.34 -17.53 0.98
N PRO A 197 4.57 -17.36 0.44
CA PRO A 197 5.40 -16.20 0.68
C PRO A 197 4.86 -14.93 -0.01
N ALA A 198 3.83 -15.05 -0.85
CA ALA A 198 3.11 -13.91 -1.40
C ALA A 198 2.21 -13.27 -0.36
N VAL A 199 1.59 -14.03 0.55
CA VAL A 199 0.71 -13.51 1.60
C VAL A 199 1.55 -12.99 2.76
N VAL A 200 1.74 -11.67 2.82
CA VAL A 200 2.64 -11.04 3.79
C VAL A 200 1.94 -10.33 4.93
N ALA A 201 0.68 -9.96 4.74
CA ALA A 201 -0.10 -9.30 5.76
C ALA A 201 -1.57 -9.74 5.72
N VAL A 202 -2.19 -9.81 6.89
CA VAL A 202 -3.60 -10.14 7.08
C VAL A 202 -4.28 -9.03 7.86
N ASP A 203 -5.27 -8.43 7.21
CA ASP A 203 -6.09 -7.36 7.73
C ASP A 203 -7.43 -7.94 8.19
N LEU A 204 -7.84 -7.63 9.42
CA LEU A 204 -9.05 -8.19 10.00
C LEU A 204 -10.29 -7.80 9.21
N TRP A 205 -10.50 -6.50 9.03
CA TRP A 205 -11.71 -5.96 8.43
C TRP A 205 -11.42 -4.63 7.74
N ASN A 206 -11.87 -4.47 6.49
CA ASN A 206 -11.74 -3.18 5.81
C ASN A 206 -12.72 -2.17 6.41
N GLU A 207 -12.16 -1.08 6.97
CA GLU A 207 -12.93 0.07 7.45
C GLU A 207 -14.06 -0.35 8.40
N ILE A 208 -13.69 -1.04 9.49
CA ILE A 208 -14.64 -1.61 10.44
C ILE A 208 -15.56 -0.57 11.10
N ASP A 209 -15.08 0.67 11.27
CA ASP A 209 -15.82 1.82 11.77
C ASP A 209 -17.05 2.15 10.91
N ALA A 210 -16.97 1.89 9.59
CA ALA A 210 -18.08 2.16 8.66
C ALA A 210 -19.32 1.28 8.87
N ILE A 211 -19.23 0.21 9.65
CA ILE A 211 -20.38 -0.63 10.01
C ILE A 211 -21.01 -0.28 11.37
N GLY A 212 -20.63 0.88 11.94
CA GLY A 212 -21.27 1.51 13.09
C GLY A 212 -20.81 1.09 14.48
N PRO A 213 -19.67 0.40 14.66
CA PRO A 213 -19.13 0.15 15.99
C PRO A 213 -18.49 1.40 16.56
N THR A 214 -18.47 1.52 17.88
CA THR A 214 -17.71 2.52 18.60
C THR A 214 -16.27 2.03 18.85
N HIS A 215 -15.33 2.95 18.99
CA HIS A 215 -13.89 2.64 19.10
C HIS A 215 -13.53 1.74 20.29
N ASP A 216 -14.24 1.85 21.41
CA ASP A 216 -13.97 1.08 22.62
C ASP A 216 -14.07 -0.44 22.40
N TYR A 217 -15.22 -0.95 21.96
CA TYR A 217 -15.36 -2.39 21.74
C TYR A 217 -14.72 -2.90 20.45
N VAL A 218 -14.52 -2.02 19.44
CA VAL A 218 -13.71 -2.38 18.26
C VAL A 218 -12.25 -2.55 18.63
N GLY A 219 -11.70 -1.70 19.49
CA GLY A 219 -10.34 -1.83 19.99
C GLY A 219 -10.13 -3.15 20.73
N GLU A 220 -11.00 -3.49 21.68
CA GLU A 220 -10.97 -4.76 22.40
C GLU A 220 -11.12 -5.97 21.47
N TRP A 221 -12.05 -5.91 20.52
CA TRP A 221 -12.27 -6.97 19.56
C TRP A 221 -11.05 -7.16 18.68
N SER A 222 -10.49 -6.08 18.16
CA SER A 222 -9.32 -6.13 17.29
C SER A 222 -8.12 -6.73 18.01
N ASP A 223 -7.82 -6.29 19.22
CA ASP A 223 -6.70 -6.83 20.00
C ASP A 223 -6.87 -8.32 20.30
N TYR A 224 -8.09 -8.74 20.71
CA TYR A 224 -8.41 -10.15 20.93
C TYR A 224 -8.25 -10.97 19.65
N MET A 225 -8.81 -10.49 18.52
CA MET A 225 -8.76 -11.22 17.26
C MET A 225 -7.35 -11.30 16.69
N LEU A 226 -6.54 -10.26 16.78
CA LEU A 226 -5.14 -10.28 16.38
C LEU A 226 -4.33 -11.29 17.19
N LYS A 227 -4.59 -11.41 18.52
CA LYS A 227 -3.99 -12.43 19.38
C LYS A 227 -4.33 -13.85 18.89
N GLU A 228 -5.58 -14.12 18.59
CA GLU A 228 -6.01 -15.44 18.14
C GLU A 228 -5.54 -15.73 16.71
N LEU A 229 -5.58 -14.73 15.82
CA LEU A 229 -5.08 -14.87 14.45
C LEU A 229 -3.58 -15.17 14.38
N ARG A 230 -2.77 -14.72 15.35
CA ARG A 230 -1.35 -15.07 15.41
C ARG A 230 -1.10 -16.57 15.48
N LYS A 231 -2.02 -17.33 16.08
CA LYS A 231 -1.97 -18.79 16.13
C LYS A 231 -2.30 -19.44 14.77
N ILE A 232 -3.07 -18.73 13.94
CA ILE A 232 -3.56 -19.17 12.62
C ILE A 232 -2.60 -18.72 11.51
N PHE A 233 -2.15 -17.48 11.55
CA PHE A 233 -1.19 -16.87 10.64
C PHE A 233 0.12 -16.52 11.39
N PRO A 234 0.98 -17.51 11.66
CA PRO A 234 2.15 -17.30 12.53
C PRO A 234 3.26 -16.43 11.91
N ARG A 235 3.23 -16.25 10.58
CA ARG A 235 4.31 -15.61 9.82
C ARG A 235 3.92 -14.29 9.18
N GLN A 236 2.63 -14.05 8.94
CA GLN A 236 2.10 -12.84 8.33
C GLN A 236 2.06 -11.69 9.33
N MET A 237 2.24 -10.47 8.87
CA MET A 237 1.91 -9.29 9.68
C MET A 237 0.40 -9.18 9.85
N LEU A 238 -0.05 -8.87 11.07
CA LEU A 238 -1.46 -8.80 11.44
C LEU A 238 -1.85 -7.38 11.80
N LEU A 239 -3.00 -6.94 11.30
CA LEU A 239 -3.42 -5.54 11.48
C LEU A 239 -4.94 -5.35 11.37
N GLN A 240 -5.39 -4.17 11.74
CA GLN A 240 -6.74 -3.64 11.54
C GLN A 240 -6.65 -2.28 10.86
N ASN A 241 -7.63 -1.92 10.04
CA ASN A 241 -7.74 -0.60 9.46
C ASN A 241 -9.12 0.04 9.70
N LEU A 242 -9.16 1.34 9.44
CA LEU A 242 -10.33 2.20 9.53
C LEU A 242 -10.66 2.84 8.20
N GLY A 243 -11.84 3.42 8.13
CA GLY A 243 -12.34 4.22 7.03
C GLY A 243 -11.60 5.54 6.84
N SER A 244 -12.14 6.37 5.97
CA SER A 244 -11.49 7.61 5.60
C SER A 244 -11.30 8.56 6.78
N HIS A 245 -10.07 9.01 6.96
CA HIS A 245 -9.73 10.03 7.92
C HIS A 245 -10.11 11.42 7.39
N CYS A 246 -11.36 11.81 7.60
CA CYS A 246 -11.99 12.97 6.96
C CYS A 246 -12.81 13.89 7.88
N ASN A 247 -12.95 13.53 9.16
CA ASN A 247 -13.69 14.30 10.16
C ASN A 247 -13.12 14.09 11.56
N ILE A 248 -13.64 14.83 12.55
CA ILE A 248 -13.15 14.78 13.93
C ILE A 248 -13.37 13.41 14.60
N TYR A 249 -14.43 12.70 14.23
CA TYR A 249 -14.69 11.36 14.80
C TYR A 249 -13.66 10.37 14.31
N SER A 250 -13.32 10.38 13.01
CA SER A 250 -12.28 9.55 12.47
C SER A 250 -10.91 9.84 13.09
N TYR A 251 -10.63 11.08 13.50
CA TYR A 251 -9.40 11.41 14.24
C TYR A 251 -9.30 10.62 15.54
N ALA A 252 -10.37 10.61 16.35
CA ALA A 252 -10.41 9.85 17.60
C ALA A 252 -10.27 8.34 17.35
N ASP A 253 -10.96 7.80 16.35
CA ASP A 253 -10.88 6.38 16.00
C ASP A 253 -9.47 5.98 15.58
N TYR A 254 -8.80 6.77 14.75
CA TYR A 254 -7.41 6.53 14.34
C TYR A 254 -6.43 6.61 15.52
N TYR A 255 -6.62 7.57 16.43
CA TYR A 255 -5.83 7.67 17.65
C TYR A 255 -5.96 6.41 18.50
N TYR A 256 -7.20 5.95 18.77
CA TYR A 256 -7.44 4.74 19.58
C TYR A 256 -6.88 3.48 18.94
N LEU A 257 -7.11 3.26 17.64
CA LEU A 257 -6.64 2.05 16.96
C LEU A 257 -5.15 2.05 16.65
N SER A 258 -4.50 3.20 16.55
CA SER A 258 -3.03 3.29 16.50
C SER A 258 -2.38 2.72 17.75
N ASN A 259 -3.10 2.71 18.87
CA ASN A 259 -2.63 2.18 20.15
C ASN A 259 -3.00 0.70 20.39
N VAL A 260 -3.58 -0.01 19.41
CA VAL A 260 -3.79 -1.47 19.53
C VAL A 260 -2.42 -2.17 19.46
N PRO A 261 -1.97 -2.82 20.56
CA PRO A 261 -0.57 -3.27 20.66
C PRO A 261 -0.19 -4.32 19.61
N ARG A 262 -1.16 -5.17 19.21
CA ARG A 262 -0.94 -6.30 18.30
C ARG A 262 -1.06 -5.96 16.83
N SER A 263 -1.45 -4.73 16.48
CA SER A 263 -1.37 -4.24 15.10
C SER A 263 0.08 -3.92 14.76
N GLU A 264 0.65 -4.63 13.77
CA GLU A 264 2.11 -4.59 13.54
C GLU A 264 2.56 -3.39 12.71
N TYR A 265 1.65 -2.76 11.95
CA TYR A 265 1.90 -1.48 11.30
C TYR A 265 0.61 -0.67 11.17
N HIS A 266 0.75 0.63 10.94
CA HIS A 266 -0.39 1.52 10.79
C HIS A 266 -0.80 1.66 9.34
N GLN A 267 -2.10 1.77 9.14
CA GLN A 267 -2.73 2.10 7.87
C GLN A 267 -3.57 3.34 8.04
N ILE A 268 -3.58 4.17 7.03
CA ILE A 268 -4.49 5.31 6.94
C ILE A 268 -5.18 5.32 5.59
N HIS A 269 -6.46 5.65 5.56
CA HIS A 269 -7.24 5.95 4.37
C HIS A 269 -7.56 7.44 4.37
N ARG A 270 -7.22 8.15 3.32
CA ARG A 270 -7.56 9.57 3.14
C ARG A 270 -7.65 9.90 1.66
N TYR A 271 -8.69 10.63 1.29
CA TYR A 271 -8.98 10.94 -0.10
C TYR A 271 -9.11 12.44 -0.33
N LEU A 272 -8.86 12.88 -1.56
CA LEU A 272 -9.40 14.13 -2.05
C LEU A 272 -10.93 13.96 -2.12
N ASP A 273 -11.63 14.56 -1.16
CA ASP A 273 -13.08 14.45 -0.99
C ASP A 273 -13.71 15.81 -0.76
N PRO A 274 -14.45 16.35 -1.75
CA PRO A 274 -15.15 17.63 -1.61
C PRO A 274 -16.22 17.66 -0.51
N GLY A 275 -16.68 16.48 -0.04
CA GLY A 275 -17.67 16.33 1.03
C GLY A 275 -17.07 16.14 2.43
N ALA A 276 -15.74 16.07 2.56
CA ALA A 276 -15.08 15.90 3.84
C ALA A 276 -15.12 17.18 4.69
N GLU A 277 -15.26 17.00 6.01
CA GLU A 277 -15.22 18.11 6.99
C GLU A 277 -13.81 18.66 7.19
N MET A 278 -12.78 17.79 7.11
CA MET A 278 -11.40 18.22 7.27
C MET A 278 -10.88 18.88 5.99
N ALA A 279 -10.43 20.14 6.11
CA ALA A 279 -9.90 20.93 5.00
C ALA A 279 -8.73 20.25 4.27
N ILE A 280 -7.93 19.44 4.97
CA ILE A 280 -6.82 18.67 4.39
C ILE A 280 -7.29 17.72 3.28
N CYS A 281 -8.53 17.23 3.33
CA CYS A 281 -9.11 16.38 2.30
C CYS A 281 -9.43 17.13 1.00
N GLN A 282 -9.24 18.44 0.95
CA GLN A 282 -9.39 19.30 -0.23
C GLN A 282 -8.06 19.93 -0.66
N ALA A 283 -6.98 19.62 0.03
CA ALA A 283 -5.64 20.13 -0.27
C ALA A 283 -5.07 19.54 -1.59
N PRO A 284 -3.99 20.10 -2.15
CA PRO A 284 -3.19 19.44 -3.16
C PRO A 284 -2.81 18.02 -2.76
N ILE A 285 -2.81 17.09 -3.72
CA ILE A 285 -2.65 15.65 -3.44
C ILE A 285 -1.35 15.34 -2.69
N ASP A 286 -0.27 15.99 -3.06
CA ASP A 286 1.02 15.80 -2.39
C ASP A 286 0.96 16.20 -0.91
N ILE A 287 0.27 17.30 -0.58
CA ILE A 287 0.07 17.74 0.81
C ILE A 287 -0.82 16.75 1.55
N LEU A 288 -1.99 16.40 0.99
CA LEU A 288 -2.94 15.45 1.57
C LEU A 288 -2.27 14.11 1.92
N CYS A 289 -1.52 13.55 0.98
CA CYS A 289 -0.85 12.27 1.15
C CYS A 289 0.30 12.33 2.17
N ALA A 290 1.10 13.39 2.14
CA ALA A 290 2.20 13.56 3.09
C ALA A 290 1.70 13.83 4.51
N ASP A 291 0.65 14.64 4.66
CA ASP A 291 0.03 14.95 5.95
C ASP A 291 -0.55 13.71 6.62
N SER A 292 -1.17 12.82 5.84
CA SER A 292 -1.67 11.53 6.32
C SER A 292 -0.61 10.74 7.08
N ILE A 293 0.60 10.70 6.57
CA ILE A 293 1.72 9.98 7.20
C ILE A 293 2.21 10.71 8.45
N ARG A 294 2.33 12.03 8.39
CA ARG A 294 2.80 12.85 9.51
C ARG A 294 1.86 12.78 10.70
N GLU A 295 0.56 12.79 10.45
CA GLU A 295 -0.47 12.73 11.49
C GLU A 295 -0.45 11.40 12.24
N ILE A 296 -0.44 10.27 11.52
CA ILE A 296 -0.32 8.94 12.15
C ILE A 296 1.01 8.79 12.89
N ARG A 297 2.08 9.39 12.38
CA ARG A 297 3.38 9.40 13.07
C ARG A 297 3.33 10.11 14.42
N GLN A 298 2.44 11.09 14.61
CA GLN A 298 2.22 11.75 15.90
C GLN A 298 1.49 10.84 16.90
N PHE A 299 0.64 9.92 16.42
CA PHE A 299 -0.07 8.97 17.28
C PHE A 299 0.85 7.85 17.77
N ASP A 300 1.70 7.33 16.89
CA ASP A 300 2.71 6.31 17.22
C ASP A 300 3.96 6.47 16.36
N HIS A 301 5.08 6.68 17.04
CA HIS A 301 6.40 6.83 16.41
C HIS A 301 7.11 5.50 16.14
N SER A 302 6.56 4.36 16.58
CA SER A 302 7.32 3.11 16.69
C SER A 302 7.14 2.14 15.52
N LYS A 303 6.11 2.33 14.67
CA LYS A 303 5.71 1.34 13.67
C LYS A 303 5.81 1.88 12.23
N PRO A 304 5.88 0.99 11.22
CA PRO A 304 5.70 1.39 9.83
C PRO A 304 4.31 2.00 9.61
N ILE A 305 4.20 2.91 8.66
CA ILE A 305 2.93 3.53 8.25
C ILE A 305 2.78 3.35 6.74
N ILE A 306 1.58 3.01 6.29
CA ILE A 306 1.19 2.94 4.87
C ILE A 306 -0.08 3.76 4.66
N LEU A 307 -0.08 4.65 3.67
CA LEU A 307 -1.30 5.24 3.12
C LEU A 307 -2.01 4.18 2.27
N ALA A 308 -2.90 3.41 2.92
CA ALA A 308 -3.41 2.14 2.38
C ALA A 308 -4.60 2.31 1.43
N GLU A 309 -5.29 3.45 1.50
CA GLU A 309 -6.26 3.87 0.49
C GLU A 309 -6.22 5.38 0.30
N THR A 310 -6.19 5.81 -0.96
CA THR A 310 -6.17 7.23 -1.31
C THR A 310 -6.56 7.45 -2.78
N GLY A 311 -6.52 8.70 -3.21
CA GLY A 311 -6.89 9.17 -4.53
C GLY A 311 -7.97 10.24 -4.44
N GLY A 312 -8.82 10.36 -5.45
CA GLY A 312 -9.94 11.30 -5.45
C GLY A 312 -11.29 10.60 -5.48
N VAL A 313 -12.26 11.12 -4.75
CA VAL A 313 -13.65 10.64 -4.74
C VAL A 313 -14.62 11.78 -5.04
N LYS A 314 -15.84 11.44 -5.44
CA LYS A 314 -16.98 12.35 -5.40
C LYS A 314 -17.38 12.59 -3.95
N ALA A 315 -18.03 13.71 -3.69
CA ALA A 315 -18.51 14.06 -2.35
C ALA A 315 -19.20 12.88 -1.67
N ASN A 316 -18.87 12.67 -0.38
CA ASN A 316 -19.39 11.58 0.44
C ASN A 316 -19.09 10.17 -0.13
N HIS A 317 -17.96 10.00 -0.80
CA HIS A 317 -17.52 8.71 -1.36
C HIS A 317 -18.50 8.07 -2.35
N THR A 318 -19.30 8.86 -3.07
CA THR A 318 -20.33 8.35 -3.99
C THR A 318 -19.77 7.82 -5.32
N GLY A 319 -18.46 7.75 -5.46
CA GLY A 319 -17.77 7.18 -6.63
C GLY A 319 -16.41 7.82 -6.90
N PRO A 320 -15.74 7.42 -7.99
CA PRO A 320 -14.45 7.99 -8.39
C PRO A 320 -14.55 9.48 -8.70
N SER A 321 -13.49 10.22 -8.41
CA SER A 321 -13.43 11.66 -8.70
C SER A 321 -13.67 11.97 -10.17
N VAL A 322 -14.37 13.06 -10.41
CA VAL A 322 -14.58 13.61 -11.77
C VAL A 322 -13.25 14.09 -12.40
N HIS A 323 -12.25 14.37 -11.58
CA HIS A 323 -10.93 14.81 -12.05
C HIS A 323 -10.17 13.71 -12.80
N TYR A 324 -10.48 12.44 -12.57
CA TYR A 324 -9.89 11.32 -13.32
C TYR A 324 -10.17 11.34 -14.81
N ASP A 325 -11.26 11.97 -15.25
CA ASP A 325 -11.55 12.14 -16.68
C ASP A 325 -10.57 13.10 -17.37
N ALA A 326 -10.07 14.09 -16.63
CA ALA A 326 -9.09 15.06 -17.12
C ALA A 326 -7.64 14.61 -16.90
N ASP A 327 -7.38 13.83 -15.84
CA ASP A 327 -6.03 13.39 -15.46
C ASP A 327 -5.58 12.14 -16.21
N LYS A 328 -5.45 12.28 -17.52
CA LYS A 328 -5.02 11.19 -18.42
C LYS A 328 -3.53 10.86 -18.28
N GLU A 329 -2.75 11.77 -17.75
CA GLU A 329 -1.30 11.59 -17.53
C GLU A 329 -0.96 11.08 -16.12
N GLY A 330 -1.92 11.03 -15.21
CA GLY A 330 -1.73 10.43 -13.88
C GLY A 330 -1.05 11.35 -12.87
N ALA A 331 -1.29 12.66 -12.88
CA ALA A 331 -0.70 13.58 -11.91
C ALA A 331 -1.14 13.26 -10.47
N ILE A 332 -2.40 12.85 -10.26
CA ILE A 332 -2.88 12.38 -8.97
C ILE A 332 -2.14 11.10 -8.55
N LEU A 333 -2.01 10.13 -9.44
CA LEU A 333 -1.29 8.88 -9.14
C LEU A 333 0.19 9.15 -8.81
N HIS A 334 0.83 10.06 -9.54
CA HIS A 334 2.21 10.45 -9.26
C HIS A 334 2.38 10.92 -7.82
N ASP A 335 1.58 11.87 -7.39
CA ASP A 335 1.64 12.40 -6.03
C ASP A 335 1.31 11.33 -4.97
N VAL A 336 0.34 10.46 -5.25
CA VAL A 336 -0.01 9.31 -4.40
C VAL A 336 1.19 8.38 -4.18
N LEU A 337 1.99 8.13 -5.21
CA LEU A 337 3.14 7.25 -5.09
C LEU A 337 4.32 7.90 -4.35
N PHE A 338 4.59 9.18 -4.64
CA PHE A 338 5.79 9.85 -4.14
C PHE A 338 5.61 10.45 -2.74
N ALA A 339 4.54 11.22 -2.52
CA ALA A 339 4.39 12.02 -1.31
C ALA A 339 4.43 11.22 0.00
N PRO A 340 3.75 10.07 0.14
CA PRO A 340 3.81 9.29 1.37
C PRO A 340 5.22 8.82 1.70
N PHE A 341 5.95 8.26 0.72
CA PHE A 341 7.31 7.78 0.94
C PHE A 341 8.26 8.90 1.37
N PHE A 342 8.19 10.04 0.70
CA PHE A 342 8.99 11.22 1.05
C PHE A 342 8.56 11.90 2.36
N ALA A 343 7.38 11.56 2.89
CA ALA A 343 6.93 11.94 4.23
C ALA A 343 7.29 10.90 5.32
N GLY A 344 7.97 9.81 4.98
CA GLY A 344 8.42 8.77 5.92
C GLY A 344 7.50 7.56 6.03
N SER A 345 6.63 7.30 5.03
CA SER A 345 5.93 6.03 4.89
C SER A 345 6.90 4.90 4.57
N ALA A 346 6.52 3.67 4.92
CA ALA A 346 7.29 2.47 4.58
C ALA A 346 7.25 2.12 3.08
N GLY A 347 6.33 2.71 2.30
CA GLY A 347 6.17 2.47 0.87
C GLY A 347 5.36 3.57 0.18
N THR A 348 4.90 3.28 -1.03
CA THR A 348 4.00 4.18 -1.78
C THR A 348 2.63 4.26 -1.14
N GLY A 349 1.89 5.34 -1.41
CA GLY A 349 0.45 5.35 -1.23
C GLY A 349 -0.22 4.37 -2.20
N GLN A 350 -1.38 3.84 -1.80
CA GLN A 350 -2.11 2.82 -2.54
C GLN A 350 -3.40 3.41 -3.08
N ILE A 351 -3.40 3.73 -4.38
CA ILE A 351 -4.59 4.28 -5.02
C ILE A 351 -5.73 3.27 -4.99
N TRP A 352 -6.97 3.77 -4.74
CA TRP A 352 -8.17 2.94 -4.68
C TRP A 352 -8.79 2.64 -6.05
N HIS A 353 -8.76 3.61 -6.96
CA HIS A 353 -9.44 3.50 -8.24
C HIS A 353 -8.53 2.87 -9.32
N TRP A 354 -8.12 1.60 -9.10
CA TRP A 354 -7.24 0.87 -10.02
C TRP A 354 -7.90 0.58 -11.39
N ASP A 355 -9.22 0.34 -11.40
CA ASP A 355 -10.00 0.00 -12.59
C ASP A 355 -10.42 1.26 -13.38
N SER A 356 -11.08 2.18 -12.71
CA SER A 356 -11.68 3.37 -13.33
C SER A 356 -10.69 4.51 -13.59
N TYR A 357 -9.45 4.39 -13.15
CA TYR A 357 -8.40 5.40 -13.35
C TYR A 357 -7.08 4.81 -13.85
N VAL A 358 -6.41 3.94 -13.07
CA VAL A 358 -5.08 3.43 -13.44
C VAL A 358 -5.15 2.56 -14.69
N GLU A 359 -6.06 1.59 -14.74
CA GLU A 359 -6.28 0.72 -15.90
C GLU A 359 -6.83 1.51 -17.08
N ARG A 360 -7.82 2.36 -16.85
CA ARG A 360 -8.50 3.16 -17.89
C ARG A 360 -7.53 4.00 -18.72
N TRP A 361 -6.51 4.60 -18.08
CA TRP A 361 -5.55 5.49 -18.74
C TRP A 361 -4.16 4.86 -18.91
N ASP A 362 -4.03 3.55 -18.62
CA ASP A 362 -2.76 2.79 -18.69
C ASP A 362 -1.60 3.44 -17.90
N LEU A 363 -1.88 3.87 -16.66
CA LEU A 363 -0.96 4.64 -15.84
C LEU A 363 0.09 3.80 -15.09
N TRP A 364 0.23 2.53 -15.42
CA TRP A 364 1.15 1.59 -14.75
C TRP A 364 2.61 2.04 -14.76
N TRP A 365 3.01 2.81 -15.76
CA TRP A 365 4.37 3.33 -15.89
C TRP A 365 4.81 4.22 -14.71
N HIS A 366 3.90 4.82 -13.94
CA HIS A 366 4.23 5.61 -12.76
C HIS A 366 4.91 4.80 -11.66
N PHE A 367 4.56 3.52 -11.49
CA PHE A 367 5.23 2.61 -10.55
C PHE A 367 6.71 2.46 -10.92
N LYS A 368 7.03 2.34 -12.21
CA LYS A 368 8.40 2.26 -12.70
C LYS A 368 9.16 3.56 -12.44
N ARG A 369 8.50 4.72 -12.57
CA ARG A 369 9.11 6.02 -12.27
C ARG A 369 9.45 6.17 -10.81
N PHE A 370 8.57 5.72 -9.93
CA PHE A 370 8.86 5.71 -8.50
C PHE A 370 9.99 4.71 -8.17
N ALA A 371 9.95 3.50 -8.70
CA ALA A 371 11.00 2.50 -8.49
C ALA A 371 12.38 3.01 -8.95
N GLU A 372 12.47 3.70 -10.09
CA GLU A 372 13.72 4.30 -10.57
C GLU A 372 14.20 5.45 -9.67
N ALA A 373 13.28 6.29 -9.18
CA ALA A 373 13.63 7.40 -8.27
C ALA A 373 14.33 6.94 -6.99
N ILE A 374 14.00 5.75 -6.48
CA ILE A 374 14.58 5.18 -5.25
C ILE A 374 15.52 4.00 -5.50
N LYS A 375 15.91 3.77 -6.72
CA LYS A 375 16.75 2.63 -7.10
C LYS A 375 18.09 2.63 -6.36
N GLY A 376 18.43 1.49 -5.74
CA GLY A 376 19.64 1.32 -4.95
C GLY A 376 19.57 1.91 -3.53
N ILE A 377 18.47 2.54 -3.15
CA ILE A 377 18.26 3.09 -1.81
C ILE A 377 17.75 2.00 -0.86
N ASP A 378 18.36 1.90 0.30
CA ASP A 378 17.95 1.00 1.37
C ASP A 378 17.49 1.83 2.59
N PRO A 379 16.20 2.14 2.75
CA PRO A 379 15.73 3.03 3.81
C PRO A 379 15.96 2.49 5.23
N VAL A 380 16.10 1.17 5.39
CA VAL A 380 16.49 0.57 6.68
C VAL A 380 17.92 0.96 7.05
N LYS A 381 18.84 0.97 6.09
CA LYS A 381 20.25 1.38 6.31
C LYS A 381 20.38 2.88 6.43
N GLU A 382 19.65 3.61 5.60
CA GLU A 382 19.70 5.08 5.57
C GLU A 382 19.14 5.70 6.85
N GLN A 383 18.18 5.06 7.52
CA GLN A 383 17.51 5.60 8.72
C GLN A 383 16.96 7.01 8.49
N PHE A 384 16.27 7.17 7.39
CA PHE A 384 15.78 8.46 6.91
C PHE A 384 15.05 9.28 7.97
N LYS A 385 15.36 10.58 7.96
CA LYS A 385 14.64 11.61 8.70
C LYS A 385 13.90 12.48 7.70
N PRO A 386 12.56 12.41 7.65
CA PRO A 386 11.79 13.21 6.72
C PRO A 386 11.77 14.68 7.12
N GLY A 387 11.84 15.56 6.13
CA GLY A 387 11.77 17.01 6.26
C GLY A 387 10.93 17.63 5.14
N LEU A 388 10.53 18.87 5.33
CA LEU A 388 9.85 19.68 4.32
C LEU A 388 10.45 21.08 4.29
N MET A 389 10.78 21.53 3.12
CA MET A 389 11.16 22.91 2.83
C MET A 389 10.25 23.48 1.75
N GLU A 390 10.13 24.78 1.71
CA GLU A 390 9.39 25.47 0.65
C GLU A 390 10.17 26.70 0.17
N ASN A 391 10.03 26.96 -1.12
CA ASN A 391 10.38 28.25 -1.68
C ASN A 391 9.16 28.85 -2.40
N ARG A 392 9.36 29.88 -3.20
CA ARG A 392 8.28 30.56 -3.93
C ARG A 392 7.53 29.61 -4.89
N THR A 393 8.24 28.68 -5.54
CA THR A 393 7.72 27.85 -6.64
C THR A 393 7.53 26.37 -6.27
N CYS A 394 8.29 25.86 -5.30
CA CYS A 394 8.32 24.44 -4.99
C CYS A 394 8.04 24.13 -3.52
N ARG A 395 7.34 23.02 -3.27
CA ARG A 395 7.43 22.24 -2.05
C ARG A 395 8.53 21.20 -2.25
N ILE A 396 9.38 21.03 -1.25
CA ILE A 396 10.59 20.20 -1.32
C ILE A 396 10.55 19.23 -0.16
N TYR A 397 10.14 18.01 -0.43
CA TYR A 397 10.12 16.92 0.52
C TYR A 397 11.51 16.30 0.58
N VAL A 398 12.05 16.11 1.77
CA VAL A 398 13.43 15.65 1.95
C VAL A 398 13.46 14.41 2.83
N LEU A 399 14.27 13.44 2.44
CA LEU A 399 14.65 12.30 3.27
C LEU A 399 16.16 12.40 3.51
N HIS A 400 16.56 12.76 4.74
CA HIS A 400 17.96 12.80 5.15
C HIS A 400 18.39 11.42 5.64
N GLY A 401 19.38 10.84 4.96
CA GLY A 401 19.89 9.52 5.27
C GLY A 401 21.36 9.53 5.73
N LYS A 402 21.87 8.35 6.05
CA LYS A 402 23.27 8.18 6.47
C LYS A 402 24.27 8.36 5.34
N THR A 403 23.92 7.93 4.14
CA THR A 403 24.77 7.94 2.96
C THR A 403 24.09 8.53 1.72
N HIS A 404 22.79 8.71 1.79
CA HIS A 404 22.00 9.31 0.71
C HIS A 404 20.97 10.28 1.28
N ASP A 405 20.87 11.45 0.64
CA ASP A 405 19.72 12.33 0.78
C ASP A 405 18.86 12.26 -0.48
N LEU A 406 17.55 12.29 -0.30
CA LEU A 406 16.58 12.35 -1.40
C LEU A 406 15.73 13.60 -1.25
N TYR A 407 15.61 14.37 -2.32
CA TYR A 407 14.76 15.55 -2.39
C TYR A 407 13.72 15.35 -3.49
N TRP A 408 12.46 15.37 -3.16
CA TRP A 408 11.39 15.41 -4.15
C TRP A 408 10.82 16.82 -4.21
N LEU A 409 11.10 17.51 -5.32
CA LEU A 409 10.65 18.86 -5.61
C LEU A 409 9.32 18.78 -6.35
N ARG A 410 8.30 19.41 -5.80
CA ARG A 410 6.97 19.45 -6.37
C ARG A 410 6.58 20.90 -6.68
N ASP A 411 6.21 21.18 -7.93
CA ASP A 411 5.69 22.48 -8.36
C ASP A 411 4.43 22.84 -7.58
N LYS A 412 4.45 23.96 -6.84
CA LYS A 412 3.31 24.44 -6.02
C LYS A 412 2.13 24.88 -6.87
N SER A 413 2.36 25.32 -8.10
CA SER A 413 1.30 25.76 -9.02
C SER A 413 0.57 24.59 -9.69
N ASN A 414 1.19 23.42 -9.76
CA ASN A 414 0.60 22.24 -10.37
C ASN A 414 -0.23 21.46 -9.34
N THR A 415 -1.47 21.82 -9.19
CA THR A 415 -2.45 21.17 -8.31
C THR A 415 -3.63 20.64 -9.12
N TRP A 416 -4.39 19.71 -8.55
CA TRP A 416 -5.63 19.21 -9.17
C TRP A 416 -6.60 20.35 -9.53
N GLU A 417 -6.70 21.36 -8.66
CA GLU A 417 -7.56 22.54 -8.89
C GLU A 417 -7.09 23.34 -10.11
N ASN A 418 -5.80 23.66 -10.16
CA ASN A 418 -5.25 24.46 -11.26
C ASN A 418 -5.27 23.69 -12.58
N GLU A 419 -4.82 22.42 -12.58
CA GLU A 419 -4.68 21.63 -13.80
C GLU A 419 -6.05 21.14 -14.33
N PHE A 420 -6.92 20.59 -13.45
CA PHE A 420 -8.16 19.93 -13.91
C PHE A 420 -9.40 20.82 -13.84
N VAL A 421 -9.47 21.73 -12.86
CA VAL A 421 -10.62 22.66 -12.74
C VAL A 421 -10.38 23.92 -13.56
N LYS A 422 -9.24 24.62 -13.33
CA LYS A 422 -8.88 25.87 -14.02
C LYS A 422 -8.26 25.63 -15.39
N LYS A 423 -7.96 24.36 -15.76
CA LYS A 423 -7.35 23.96 -17.05
C LYS A 423 -6.01 24.65 -17.34
N GLN A 424 -5.26 24.96 -16.32
CA GLN A 424 -3.92 25.54 -16.45
C GLN A 424 -2.91 24.46 -16.81
N LYS A 425 -2.16 24.65 -17.88
CA LYS A 425 -1.08 23.73 -18.25
C LYS A 425 0.08 23.83 -17.26
N PRO A 426 0.67 22.70 -16.85
CA PRO A 426 1.86 22.71 -16.01
C PRO A 426 2.99 23.50 -16.68
N GLY A 427 3.54 24.49 -15.97
CA GLY A 427 4.67 25.29 -16.40
C GLY A 427 6.02 24.61 -16.13
N MET A 428 7.08 25.31 -16.51
CA MET A 428 8.44 24.95 -16.10
C MET A 428 8.81 25.71 -14.83
N VAL A 429 9.40 25.00 -13.87
CA VAL A 429 9.94 25.56 -12.63
C VAL A 429 11.36 25.06 -12.43
N GLY A 430 12.22 25.83 -11.75
CA GLY A 430 13.63 25.48 -11.55
C GLY A 430 14.52 26.72 -11.70
N GLY A 431 15.77 26.52 -12.08
CA GLY A 431 16.76 27.61 -12.29
C GLY A 431 17.25 28.29 -11.02
N PHE A 432 16.73 27.92 -9.85
CA PHE A 432 17.18 28.45 -8.56
C PHE A 432 18.24 27.55 -7.91
N TYR A 433 19.02 28.11 -6.98
CA TYR A 433 19.98 27.37 -6.19
C TYR A 433 19.35 26.83 -4.92
N LEU A 434 19.44 25.50 -4.72
CA LEU A 434 18.97 24.80 -3.54
C LEU A 434 20.16 24.41 -2.67
N PRO A 435 20.19 24.81 -1.38
CA PRO A 435 21.22 24.33 -0.47
C PRO A 435 21.02 22.84 -0.17
N LEU A 436 22.11 22.07 -0.31
CA LEU A 436 22.13 20.64 0.03
C LEU A 436 22.63 20.45 1.46
N TRP A 437 22.08 19.46 2.15
CA TRP A 437 22.46 19.17 3.54
C TRP A 437 23.78 18.43 3.65
N ALA A 438 24.18 17.75 2.59
CA ALA A 438 25.44 17.04 2.53
C ALA A 438 26.12 17.28 1.17
N ILE A 439 27.46 17.28 1.19
CA ILE A 439 28.28 17.32 -0.02
C ILE A 439 28.39 15.91 -0.57
N GLY A 440 28.13 15.76 -1.87
CA GLY A 440 28.19 14.46 -2.50
C GLY A 440 27.95 14.50 -4.00
N GLU A 441 27.89 13.33 -4.59
CA GLU A 441 27.49 13.16 -5.99
C GLU A 441 25.98 13.38 -6.11
N VAL A 442 25.57 14.31 -6.99
CA VAL A 442 24.17 14.67 -7.20
C VAL A 442 23.70 14.16 -8.56
N ASP A 443 22.56 13.49 -8.54
CA ASP A 443 21.83 13.04 -9.71
C ASP A 443 20.40 13.63 -9.68
N ALA A 444 19.99 14.27 -10.76
CA ALA A 444 18.65 14.82 -10.95
C ALA A 444 17.84 13.89 -11.84
N TYR A 445 16.86 13.21 -11.26
CA TYR A 445 15.94 12.33 -11.98
C TYR A 445 14.63 13.04 -12.29
N PHE A 446 14.23 13.00 -13.55
CA PHE A 446 12.99 13.56 -14.08
C PHE A 446 11.95 12.44 -14.25
N PRO A 447 11.02 12.25 -13.31
CA PRO A 447 10.08 11.12 -13.37
C PRO A 447 9.17 11.12 -14.59
N TRP A 448 8.79 12.30 -15.06
CA TRP A 448 7.88 12.44 -16.21
C TRP A 448 8.53 12.09 -17.55
N GLU A 449 9.82 12.40 -17.70
CA GLU A 449 10.62 12.12 -18.91
C GLU A 449 11.44 10.83 -18.81
N ASN A 450 11.53 10.23 -17.61
CA ASN A 450 12.40 9.08 -17.33
C ASN A 450 13.86 9.29 -17.72
N ARG A 451 14.44 10.41 -17.33
CA ARG A 451 15.83 10.76 -17.65
C ARG A 451 16.57 11.26 -16.43
N HIS A 452 17.89 11.08 -16.45
CA HIS A 452 18.81 11.56 -15.44
C HIS A 452 19.71 12.65 -15.99
N VAL A 453 20.06 13.62 -15.16
CA VAL A 453 20.96 14.72 -15.49
C VAL A 453 21.85 15.01 -14.29
N LYS A 454 23.14 15.28 -14.54
CA LYS A 454 24.02 15.84 -13.51
C LYS A 454 23.80 17.35 -13.43
N PRO A 455 23.27 17.88 -12.31
CA PRO A 455 23.07 19.34 -12.17
C PRO A 455 24.38 20.07 -11.90
N GLU A 456 24.37 21.35 -12.14
CA GLU A 456 25.46 22.25 -11.74
C GLU A 456 25.50 22.38 -10.22
N ILE A 457 26.69 22.21 -9.62
CA ILE A 457 26.94 22.41 -8.19
C ILE A 457 27.84 23.62 -8.03
N LYS A 458 27.41 24.57 -7.20
CA LYS A 458 28.15 25.77 -6.86
C LYS A 458 28.57 25.70 -5.38
N ASP A 459 29.81 26.09 -5.10
CA ASP A 459 30.38 26.18 -3.75
C ASP A 459 30.21 24.88 -2.95
N ASP A 460 30.31 23.73 -3.64
CA ASP A 460 30.19 22.35 -3.14
C ASP A 460 28.83 21.94 -2.57
N PHE A 461 27.90 22.86 -2.29
CA PHE A 461 26.63 22.51 -1.62
C PHE A 461 25.42 23.27 -2.14
N PHE A 462 25.52 24.11 -3.14
CA PHE A 462 24.37 24.69 -3.82
C PHE A 462 24.09 23.97 -5.14
N CYS A 463 23.01 23.23 -5.21
CA CYS A 463 22.55 22.64 -6.46
C CYS A 463 21.71 23.64 -7.24
N LYS A 464 22.16 23.97 -8.47
CA LYS A 464 21.29 24.66 -9.43
C LYS A 464 20.23 23.67 -9.91
N VAL A 465 19.03 23.81 -9.41
CA VAL A 465 17.92 22.94 -9.76
C VAL A 465 17.61 23.05 -11.24
N PRO A 466 17.74 21.96 -12.05
CA PRO A 466 17.37 22.01 -13.46
C PRO A 466 15.90 22.39 -13.61
N GLU A 467 15.54 23.02 -14.73
CA GLU A 467 14.13 23.28 -15.03
C GLU A 467 13.37 21.99 -15.26
N PHE A 468 12.23 21.86 -14.62
CA PHE A 468 11.38 20.67 -14.69
C PHE A 468 9.90 21.06 -14.74
N ARG A 469 9.08 20.10 -15.16
CA ARG A 469 7.62 20.19 -15.12
C ARG A 469 7.07 19.25 -14.06
N ARG A 470 6.13 19.71 -13.26
CA ARG A 470 5.42 18.98 -12.20
C ARG A 470 6.33 18.54 -11.04
N SER A 471 7.35 17.72 -11.29
CA SER A 471 8.23 17.25 -10.22
C SER A 471 9.62 16.84 -10.70
N LEU A 472 10.57 16.87 -9.75
CA LEU A 472 11.95 16.45 -9.92
C LEU A 472 12.42 15.71 -8.66
N VAL A 473 13.28 14.70 -8.80
CA VAL A 473 13.95 14.05 -7.67
C VAL A 473 15.44 14.33 -7.75
N LEU A 474 16.01 14.92 -6.68
CA LEU A 474 17.48 14.97 -6.53
C LEU A 474 17.91 13.84 -5.59
N ARG A 475 18.91 13.11 -6.00
CA ARG A 475 19.54 12.04 -5.25
C ARG A 475 20.96 12.41 -4.95
N ILE A 476 21.31 12.55 -3.69
CA ILE A 476 22.64 12.94 -3.25
C ILE A 476 23.30 11.76 -2.56
N LYS A 477 24.38 11.24 -3.12
CA LYS A 477 25.21 10.22 -2.48
C LYS A 477 26.37 10.89 -1.77
N HIS A 478 26.50 10.69 -0.46
CA HIS A 478 27.51 11.35 0.37
C HIS A 478 28.19 10.36 1.35
N ASN A 479 29.24 10.80 2.00
CA ASN A 479 30.03 9.99 2.95
C ASN A 479 29.58 10.10 4.42
N GLY A 480 28.41 10.65 4.67
CA GLY A 480 27.87 10.83 6.02
C GLY A 480 28.32 12.10 6.73
N GLN A 481 29.16 12.94 6.10
CA GLN A 481 29.56 14.24 6.66
C GLN A 481 28.50 15.29 6.34
N SER A 482 27.55 15.51 7.26
CA SER A 482 26.63 16.65 7.19
C SER A 482 27.33 17.91 7.73
N ARG A 483 27.55 18.93 6.91
CA ARG A 483 28.08 20.23 7.34
C ARG A 483 27.00 21.20 7.84
N TYR A 484 25.73 20.89 7.65
CA TYR A 484 24.64 21.85 7.85
C TYR A 484 24.33 22.17 9.31
N LEU A 485 24.60 21.28 10.25
CA LEU A 485 24.38 21.55 11.68
C LEU A 485 25.27 22.68 12.23
N GLY A 486 26.36 23.01 11.58
CA GLY A 486 27.23 24.14 11.93
C GLY A 486 26.74 25.52 11.42
N HIS A 487 25.97 25.54 10.34
CA HIS A 487 25.57 26.80 9.67
C HIS A 487 24.23 27.37 10.13
N ILE A 488 23.28 26.55 10.59
CA ILE A 488 22.04 27.08 11.19
C ILE A 488 22.34 27.90 12.44
N SER A 489 23.29 27.46 13.26
CA SER A 489 23.75 28.23 14.40
C SER A 489 24.45 29.57 14.04
N SER A 490 25.01 29.69 12.83
CA SER A 490 25.65 30.92 12.36
C SER A 490 24.66 31.91 11.71
N VAL A 491 23.62 31.42 11.07
CA VAL A 491 22.55 32.28 10.50
C VAL A 491 21.64 32.83 11.61
N GLU A 492 21.36 32.07 12.65
CA GLU A 492 20.67 32.59 13.85
C GLU A 492 21.54 33.60 14.62
N LYS A 493 22.87 33.40 14.69
CA LYS A 493 23.80 34.36 15.28
C LYS A 493 23.93 35.64 14.45
N LEU A 494 23.74 35.59 13.12
CA LEU A 494 23.72 36.79 12.30
C LEU A 494 22.41 37.59 12.45
N LYS A 495 21.28 36.93 12.69
CA LYS A 495 20.00 37.60 13.00
C LYS A 495 19.98 38.23 14.42
N SER A 496 20.75 37.70 15.36
CA SER A 496 20.84 38.23 16.73
C SER A 496 21.83 39.41 16.88
N LYS A 497 22.70 39.68 15.88
CA LYS A 497 23.63 40.83 15.88
C LYS A 497 23.12 42.04 15.11
N GLY A 498 21.90 41.97 14.57
CA GLY A 498 21.26 43.05 13.81
C GLY A 498 20.07 43.68 14.56
N LYS A 499 20.09 43.67 15.90
CA LYS A 499 19.17 44.45 16.74
C LYS A 499 19.93 45.47 17.56
#